data_cc82acfe6d6107bce5bd1c36eded769b
#
_entry.id   cc82acfe6d6107bce5bd1c36eded769b
#
_cell.length_a   1.000
_cell.length_b   1.000
_cell.length_c   1.000
_cell.angle_alpha   90.00
_cell.angle_beta   90.00
_cell.angle_gamma   90.00
#
_symmetry.space_group_name_H-M   'P 1'
#
loop_
_entity.id
_entity.type
_entity.pdbx_description
1 polymer ?
#
loop_
_entity_poly.entity_id
_entity_poly.type
_entity_poly.pdbx_seq_one_letter_code
_entity_poly.pdbx_strand_id
1 'polypeptide(L)'
;ATNVTILKGVSIGDNCIIGAGSIVTKSIPSNSVAAGIPCRVICSIEDYYEKRKKQALEEAKEYVRYFRERNGRNPQASELWEEFIFFIDHSNINDYPEIPVRKQLNHGYSDWICSHKAPFPSIEAFLASIK
;
A
#
# COMPACT_ATOMS: atom_id res chain seq x y z
N ALA A 1 -14.29 -1.53 -7.10
CA ALA A 1 -14.39 -0.06 -7.04
C ALA A 1 -15.82 0.42 -7.24
N THR A 2 -16.08 1.71 -7.07
CA THR A 2 -17.43 2.29 -7.15
C THR A 2 -17.89 2.49 -8.60
N ASN A 3 -19.22 2.43 -8.81
CA ASN A 3 -19.85 2.70 -10.10
C ASN A 3 -19.34 1.80 -11.25
N VAL A 4 -19.09 0.53 -10.95
CA VAL A 4 -18.74 -0.47 -11.97
C VAL A 4 -20.01 -1.11 -12.49
N THR A 5 -20.15 -1.18 -13.82
CA THR A 5 -21.24 -1.87 -14.49
C THR A 5 -20.72 -3.19 -15.09
N ILE A 6 -21.37 -4.29 -14.76
CA ILE A 6 -21.00 -5.61 -15.28
C ILE A 6 -22.17 -6.12 -16.14
N LEU A 7 -21.91 -6.44 -17.39
CA LEU A 7 -22.94 -6.91 -18.29
C LEU A 7 -23.34 -8.34 -17.97
N LYS A 8 -24.56 -8.69 -18.33
CA LYS A 8 -25.11 -10.04 -18.13
C LYS A 8 -24.24 -11.10 -18.81
N GLY A 9 -24.00 -12.20 -18.13
CA GLY A 9 -23.22 -13.32 -18.68
C GLY A 9 -21.71 -13.15 -18.57
N VAL A 10 -21.24 -12.05 -17.98
CA VAL A 10 -19.82 -11.79 -17.75
C VAL A 10 -19.41 -12.31 -16.39
N SER A 11 -18.26 -12.95 -16.28
CA SER A 11 -17.67 -13.39 -15.01
C SER A 11 -16.37 -12.63 -14.72
N ILE A 12 -16.12 -12.40 -13.44
CA ILE A 12 -14.86 -11.82 -12.95
C ILE A 12 -14.22 -12.86 -12.05
N GLY A 13 -12.97 -13.20 -12.33
CA GLY A 13 -12.22 -14.18 -11.55
C GLY A 13 -11.86 -13.68 -10.14
N ASP A 14 -11.09 -14.48 -9.44
CA ASP A 14 -10.65 -14.18 -8.06
C ASP A 14 -9.48 -13.18 -8.05
N ASN A 15 -9.36 -12.42 -6.96
CA ASN A 15 -8.28 -11.47 -6.74
C ASN A 15 -8.14 -10.45 -7.89
N CYS A 16 -9.26 -9.82 -8.25
CA CYS A 16 -9.29 -8.81 -9.30
C CYS A 16 -9.54 -7.42 -8.73
N ILE A 17 -8.93 -6.43 -9.35
CA ILE A 17 -9.21 -5.01 -9.10
C ILE A 17 -9.84 -4.43 -10.36
N ILE A 18 -11.05 -3.88 -10.20
CA ILE A 18 -11.77 -3.22 -11.28
C ILE A 18 -11.79 -1.73 -11.01
N GLY A 19 -11.28 -0.93 -11.93
CA GLY A 19 -11.25 0.53 -11.79
C GLY A 19 -12.64 1.15 -11.71
N ALA A 20 -12.73 2.26 -10.98
CA ALA A 20 -14.00 2.97 -10.82
C ALA A 20 -14.56 3.43 -12.17
N GLY A 21 -15.90 3.38 -12.30
CA GLY A 21 -16.59 3.81 -13.51
C GLY A 21 -16.41 2.88 -14.71
N SER A 22 -15.81 1.71 -14.53
CA SER A 22 -15.60 0.75 -15.64
C SER A 22 -16.88 0.06 -16.08
N ILE A 23 -16.95 -0.31 -17.36
CA ILE A 23 -18.03 -1.14 -17.91
C ILE A 23 -17.44 -2.46 -18.38
N VAL A 24 -17.69 -3.54 -17.64
CA VAL A 24 -17.16 -4.86 -17.91
C VAL A 24 -18.05 -5.57 -18.93
N THR A 25 -17.56 -5.68 -20.17
CA THR A 25 -18.30 -6.26 -21.28
C THR A 25 -17.84 -7.68 -21.62
N LYS A 26 -16.67 -8.10 -21.13
CA LYS A 26 -16.10 -9.44 -21.32
C LYS A 26 -15.58 -9.96 -19.98
N SER A 27 -15.53 -11.27 -19.83
CA SER A 27 -15.02 -11.90 -18.61
C SER A 27 -13.57 -11.52 -18.33
N ILE A 28 -13.27 -11.31 -17.04
CA ILE A 28 -11.95 -10.91 -16.56
C ILE A 28 -11.30 -12.11 -15.88
N PRO A 29 -10.08 -12.51 -16.27
CA PRO A 29 -9.39 -13.62 -15.62
C PRO A 29 -8.96 -13.27 -14.20
N SER A 30 -8.73 -14.28 -13.37
CA SER A 30 -8.24 -14.11 -12.00
C SER A 30 -6.89 -13.39 -11.97
N ASN A 31 -6.58 -12.77 -10.84
CA ASN A 31 -5.31 -12.08 -10.56
C ASN A 31 -5.03 -10.94 -11.54
N SER A 32 -6.05 -10.20 -11.92
CA SER A 32 -5.97 -9.13 -12.91
C SER A 32 -6.41 -7.79 -12.36
N VAL A 33 -5.81 -6.75 -12.90
CA VAL A 33 -6.27 -5.36 -12.74
C VAL A 33 -6.83 -4.92 -14.07
N ALA A 34 -8.09 -4.50 -14.08
CA ALA A 34 -8.81 -4.09 -15.29
C ALA A 34 -9.55 -2.78 -15.08
N ALA A 35 -9.65 -1.97 -16.12
CA ALA A 35 -10.36 -0.69 -16.05
C ALA A 35 -10.78 -0.21 -17.43
N GLY A 36 -11.64 0.81 -17.44
CA GLY A 36 -12.03 1.53 -18.64
C GLY A 36 -13.41 1.18 -19.18
N ILE A 37 -13.77 1.84 -20.28
CA ILE A 37 -15.02 1.68 -21.01
C ILE A 37 -14.68 1.49 -22.49
N PRO A 38 -14.73 0.27 -23.04
CA PRO A 38 -14.97 -1.00 -22.37
C PRO A 38 -13.80 -1.41 -21.48
N CYS A 39 -14.10 -2.12 -20.39
CA CYS A 39 -13.08 -2.54 -19.42
C CYS A 39 -12.08 -3.52 -20.06
N ARG A 40 -10.82 -3.29 -19.86
CA ARG A 40 -9.72 -4.13 -20.35
C ARG A 40 -8.74 -4.45 -19.23
N VAL A 41 -8.11 -5.62 -19.30
CA VAL A 41 -7.01 -5.98 -18.42
C VAL A 41 -5.81 -5.07 -18.70
N ILE A 42 -5.31 -4.43 -17.66
CA ILE A 42 -4.17 -3.49 -17.72
C ILE A 42 -2.88 -4.21 -17.34
N CYS A 43 -2.91 -4.96 -16.25
CA CYS A 43 -1.74 -5.68 -15.73
C CYS A 43 -2.18 -6.81 -14.79
N SER A 44 -1.20 -7.61 -14.34
CA SER A 44 -1.44 -8.60 -13.28
C SER A 44 -1.59 -7.90 -11.91
N ILE A 45 -2.23 -8.59 -10.97
CA ILE A 45 -2.37 -8.09 -9.60
C ILE A 45 -1.00 -7.94 -8.92
N GLU A 46 -0.05 -8.82 -9.23
CA GLU A 46 1.31 -8.79 -8.69
C GLU A 46 2.06 -7.55 -9.17
N ASP A 47 2.04 -7.26 -10.48
CA ASP A 47 2.65 -6.06 -11.05
C ASP A 47 2.06 -4.78 -10.46
N TYR A 48 0.76 -4.77 -10.25
CA TYR A 48 0.05 -3.66 -9.62
C TYR A 48 0.56 -3.42 -8.20
N TYR A 49 0.66 -4.47 -7.38
CA TYR A 49 1.15 -4.36 -6.01
C TYR A 49 2.60 -3.91 -5.95
N GLU A 50 3.47 -4.42 -6.82
CA GLU A 50 4.87 -3.98 -6.87
C GLU A 50 4.96 -2.49 -7.23
N LYS A 51 4.19 -2.04 -8.20
CA LYS A 51 4.13 -0.63 -8.57
C LYS A 51 3.63 0.24 -7.41
N ARG A 52 2.57 -0.21 -6.71
CA ARG A 52 2.02 0.51 -5.56
C ARG A 52 3.02 0.61 -4.41
N LYS A 53 3.76 -0.45 -4.13
CA LYS A 53 4.82 -0.44 -3.11
C LYS A 53 5.89 0.61 -3.42
N LYS A 54 6.35 0.65 -4.65
CA LYS A 54 7.35 1.64 -5.08
C LYS A 54 6.83 3.07 -4.96
N GLN A 55 5.59 3.31 -5.39
CA GLN A 55 4.95 4.62 -5.25
C GLN A 55 4.79 5.03 -3.80
N ALA A 56 4.34 4.11 -2.94
CA ALA A 56 4.16 4.38 -1.52
C ALA A 56 5.49 4.76 -0.84
N LEU A 57 6.58 4.08 -1.20
CA LEU A 57 7.92 4.41 -0.68
C LEU A 57 8.37 5.80 -1.13
N GLU A 58 8.19 6.14 -2.41
CA GLU A 58 8.53 7.47 -2.91
C GLU A 58 7.70 8.58 -2.28
N GLU A 59 6.41 8.34 -2.09
CA GLU A 59 5.51 9.28 -1.39
C GLU A 59 5.95 9.49 0.06
N ALA A 60 6.34 8.42 0.76
CA ALA A 60 6.87 8.51 2.12
C ALA A 60 8.16 9.32 2.19
N LYS A 61 9.06 9.12 1.23
CA LYS A 61 10.31 9.89 1.12
C LYS A 61 10.05 11.38 0.86
N GLU A 62 9.10 11.70 -0.02
CA GLU A 62 8.71 13.08 -0.29
C GLU A 62 8.13 13.75 0.96
N TYR A 63 7.30 13.03 1.71
CA TYR A 63 6.75 13.53 2.97
C TYR A 63 7.86 13.87 3.97
N VAL A 64 8.87 13.02 4.10
CA VAL A 64 10.02 13.26 4.99
C VAL A 64 10.81 14.48 4.53
N ARG A 65 11.08 14.61 3.24
CA ARG A 65 11.79 15.79 2.69
C ARG A 65 11.05 17.08 2.97
N TYR A 66 9.74 17.08 2.75
CA TYR A 66 8.86 18.22 3.04
C TYR A 66 8.87 18.56 4.53
N PHE A 67 8.78 17.54 5.38
CA PHE A 67 8.83 17.73 6.83
C PHE A 67 10.15 18.36 7.28
N ARG A 68 11.28 17.89 6.75
CA ARG A 68 12.62 18.45 7.04
C ARG A 68 12.71 19.92 6.62
N GLU A 69 12.21 20.22 5.45
CA GLU A 69 12.20 21.58 4.91
C GLU A 69 11.42 22.53 5.80
N ARG A 70 10.25 22.12 6.26
CA ARG A 70 9.39 22.95 7.10
C ARG A 70 9.84 23.06 8.54
N ASN A 71 10.42 22.02 9.11
CA ASN A 71 10.70 21.93 10.56
C ASN A 71 12.19 21.99 10.89
N GLY A 72 13.08 21.87 9.92
CA GLY A 72 14.53 21.88 10.14
C GLY A 72 15.06 20.69 10.94
N ARG A 73 14.27 19.61 11.04
CA ARG A 73 14.62 18.38 11.76
C ARG A 73 13.97 17.16 11.10
N ASN A 74 14.42 15.97 11.48
CA ASN A 74 13.75 14.74 11.10
C ASN A 74 12.41 14.56 11.84
N PRO A 75 11.42 13.92 11.20
CA PRO A 75 10.21 13.54 11.90
C PRO A 75 10.49 12.48 12.96
N GLN A 76 9.74 12.52 14.05
CA GLN A 76 9.74 11.48 15.09
C GLN A 76 8.83 10.32 14.66
N ALA A 77 8.97 9.17 15.35
CA ALA A 77 8.14 8.00 15.06
C ALA A 77 6.64 8.31 15.12
N SER A 78 6.19 9.09 16.10
CA SER A 78 4.80 9.51 16.22
C SER A 78 4.30 10.35 15.05
N GLU A 79 5.20 11.04 14.35
CA GLU A 79 4.91 11.87 13.18
C GLU A 79 4.94 11.07 11.88
N LEU A 80 5.47 9.84 11.91
CA LEU A 80 5.50 8.86 10.81
C LEU A 80 4.58 7.67 11.08
N TRP A 81 3.47 7.88 11.76
CA TRP A 81 2.60 6.79 12.20
C TRP A 81 1.87 6.08 11.05
N GLU A 82 1.72 6.73 9.90
CA GLU A 82 1.16 6.10 8.70
C GLU A 82 2.21 5.32 7.90
N GLU A 83 3.48 5.70 8.00
CA GLU A 83 4.59 5.13 7.23
C GLU A 83 5.28 3.97 7.96
N PHE A 84 4.68 3.45 9.01
CA PHE A 84 5.28 2.42 9.89
C PHE A 84 5.69 1.15 9.12
N ILE A 85 5.02 0.81 8.04
CA ILE A 85 5.29 -0.40 7.24
C ILE A 85 6.72 -0.44 6.68
N PHE A 86 7.37 0.71 6.54
CA PHE A 86 8.73 0.80 6.00
C PHE A 86 9.81 0.48 7.02
N PHE A 87 9.53 0.61 8.32
CA PHE A 87 10.54 0.42 9.36
C PHE A 87 10.08 -0.42 10.56
N ILE A 88 8.84 -0.91 10.58
CA ILE A 88 8.31 -1.75 11.66
C ILE A 88 7.90 -3.12 11.11
N ASP A 89 8.30 -4.17 11.81
CA ASP A 89 7.80 -5.53 11.64
C ASP A 89 7.78 -6.25 12.98
N HIS A 90 7.57 -7.57 13.00
CA HIS A 90 7.51 -8.34 14.24
C HIS A 90 8.78 -8.27 15.08
N SER A 91 9.93 -7.98 14.47
CA SER A 91 11.23 -7.96 15.18
C SER A 91 11.42 -6.72 16.04
N ASN A 92 10.78 -5.61 15.73
CA ASN A 92 10.98 -4.34 16.40
C ASN A 92 9.70 -3.59 16.81
N ILE A 93 8.54 -4.19 16.62
CA ILE A 93 7.24 -3.52 16.91
C ILE A 93 7.14 -3.00 18.35
N ASN A 94 7.77 -3.69 19.31
CA ASN A 94 7.75 -3.30 20.70
C ASN A 94 8.59 -2.05 20.99
N ASP A 95 9.48 -1.66 20.08
CA ASP A 95 10.30 -0.45 20.20
C ASP A 95 9.52 0.82 19.83
N TYR A 96 8.31 0.68 19.27
CA TYR A 96 7.49 1.80 18.78
C TYR A 96 6.10 1.80 19.42
N PRO A 97 5.99 1.89 20.77
CA PRO A 97 4.67 1.85 21.42
C PRO A 97 3.79 3.05 21.10
N GLU A 98 4.37 4.16 20.66
CA GLU A 98 3.66 5.37 20.26
C GLU A 98 2.93 5.25 18.93
N ILE A 99 3.25 4.23 18.10
CA ILE A 99 2.59 4.00 16.83
C ILE A 99 1.49 2.94 16.99
N PRO A 100 0.22 3.28 16.70
CA PRO A 100 -0.90 2.37 16.94
C PRO A 100 -1.06 1.34 15.80
N VAL A 101 -0.04 0.53 15.56
CA VAL A 101 0.01 -0.43 14.43
C VAL A 101 -1.19 -1.38 14.44
N ARG A 102 -1.48 -1.98 15.59
CA ARG A 102 -2.59 -2.93 15.74
C ARG A 102 -3.93 -2.29 15.40
N LYS A 103 -4.14 -1.06 15.86
CA LYS A 103 -5.36 -0.30 15.60
C LYS A 103 -5.52 0.05 14.12
N GLN A 104 -4.42 0.43 13.47
CA GLN A 104 -4.43 0.77 12.05
C GLN A 104 -4.73 -0.43 11.16
N LEU A 105 -4.14 -1.57 11.47
CA LEU A 105 -4.31 -2.79 10.67
C LEU A 105 -5.58 -3.56 11.01
N ASN A 106 -6.10 -3.38 12.23
CA ASN A 106 -7.35 -3.99 12.70
C ASN A 106 -7.39 -5.50 12.43
N HIS A 107 -8.32 -5.98 11.61
CA HIS A 107 -8.46 -7.41 11.29
C HIS A 107 -7.28 -7.99 10.49
N GLY A 108 -6.54 -7.15 9.79
CA GLY A 108 -5.35 -7.57 9.05
C GLY A 108 -4.09 -7.74 9.88
N TYR A 109 -4.12 -7.37 11.17
CA TYR A 109 -2.92 -7.36 12.01
C TYR A 109 -2.27 -8.73 12.15
N SER A 110 -3.04 -9.79 12.40
CA SER A 110 -2.48 -11.13 12.62
C SER A 110 -1.77 -11.67 11.39
N ASP A 111 -2.30 -11.47 10.21
CA ASP A 111 -1.65 -11.87 8.96
C ASP A 111 -0.43 -11.01 8.67
N TRP A 112 -0.56 -9.70 8.87
CA TRP A 112 0.52 -8.76 8.62
C TRP A 112 1.73 -9.02 9.52
N ILE A 113 1.54 -9.21 10.83
CA ILE A 113 2.65 -9.40 11.77
C ILE A 113 3.43 -10.69 11.49
N CYS A 114 2.78 -11.71 10.93
CA CYS A 114 3.42 -12.96 10.57
C CYS A 114 4.17 -12.90 9.24
N SER A 115 3.71 -12.10 8.29
CA SER A 115 4.21 -12.10 6.91
C SER A 115 5.02 -10.87 6.53
N HIS A 116 4.79 -9.73 7.20
CA HIS A 116 5.45 -8.49 6.84
C HIS A 116 6.90 -8.45 7.29
N LYS A 117 7.78 -8.05 6.39
CA LYS A 117 9.16 -7.73 6.69
C LYS A 117 9.46 -6.31 6.24
N ALA A 118 9.85 -5.45 7.18
CA ALA A 118 10.14 -4.06 6.88
C ALA A 118 11.39 -3.94 5.99
N PRO A 119 11.36 -3.10 4.95
CA PRO A 119 12.54 -2.87 4.10
C PRO A 119 13.69 -2.19 4.83
N PHE A 120 13.42 -1.48 5.92
CA PHE A 120 14.45 -0.85 6.76
C PHE A 120 14.37 -1.38 8.19
N PRO A 121 15.52 -1.64 8.85
CA PRO A 121 15.52 -2.26 10.20
C PRO A 121 15.08 -1.31 11.30
N SER A 122 15.02 -0.01 11.06
CA SER A 122 14.64 1.00 12.05
C SER A 122 14.20 2.29 11.36
N ILE A 123 13.58 3.18 12.15
CA ILE A 123 13.24 4.52 11.67
C ILE A 123 14.51 5.31 11.29
N GLU A 124 15.58 5.14 12.05
CA GLU A 124 16.87 5.80 11.76
C GLU A 124 17.43 5.36 10.41
N ALA A 125 17.38 4.07 10.11
CA ALA A 125 17.82 3.54 8.83
C ALA A 125 16.95 4.05 7.67
N PHE A 126 15.64 4.11 7.88
CA PHE A 126 14.68 4.66 6.92
C PHE A 126 14.99 6.12 6.61
N LEU A 127 15.13 6.95 7.65
CA LEU A 127 15.43 8.38 7.51
C LEU A 127 16.79 8.62 6.87
N ALA A 128 17.80 7.83 7.21
CA ALA A 128 19.13 7.92 6.62
C ALA A 128 19.17 7.59 5.12
N SER A 129 18.23 6.79 4.64
CA SER A 129 18.11 6.44 3.21
C SER A 129 17.59 7.60 2.35
N ILE A 130 17.05 8.64 2.98
CA ILE A 130 16.38 9.76 2.29
C ILE A 130 17.36 10.94 2.25
N LYS A 131 17.74 11.33 1.07
CA LYS A 131 18.62 12.48 0.84
C LYS A 131 17.87 13.79 0.86
#